data_3e9742b02f4c2523f1a611c528086aa2
#
_entry.id   3e9742b02f4c2523f1a611c528086aa2
#
_cell.length_a   1.000
_cell.length_b   1.000
_cell.length_c   1.000
_cell.angle_alpha   90.00
_cell.angle_beta   90.00
_cell.angle_gamma   90.00
#
_symmetry.space_group_name_H-M   'P 1'
#
loop_
_entity.id
_entity.type
_entity.pdbx_description
1 polymer ?
#
loop_
_entity_poly.entity_id
_entity_poly.type
_entity_poly.pdbx_seq_one_letter_code
_entity_poly.pdbx_strand_id
1 'polypeptide(L)' 'MCLAIPMKISQLDDNRLATVDVLGVTRQISLDLTPQAQVGDYVLV' A
#
# COMPACT_ATOMS: atom_id res chain seq x y z
N MET A 1 5.90 6.21 -11.90
CA MET A 1 7.17 5.61 -11.59
C MET A 1 7.44 5.59 -10.10
N CYS A 2 7.84 4.46 -9.61
CA CYS A 2 8.12 4.33 -8.21
C CYS A 2 9.51 4.80 -7.87
N LEU A 3 9.61 5.53 -6.77
CA LEU A 3 10.89 5.95 -6.23
C LEU A 3 11.16 5.31 -4.89
N ALA A 4 10.52 4.18 -4.61
CA ALA A 4 10.66 3.48 -3.35
C ALA A 4 10.27 4.37 -2.17
N ILE A 5 9.18 5.09 -2.32
CA ILE A 5 8.66 5.94 -1.25
C ILE A 5 7.85 5.07 -0.30
N PRO A 6 8.15 5.08 1.00
CA PRO A 6 7.36 4.32 1.95
C PRO A 6 5.97 4.94 2.12
N MET A 7 4.95 4.14 1.90
CA MET A 7 3.57 4.58 2.08
C MET A 7 2.87 3.64 3.04
N LYS A 8 2.05 4.21 3.90
CA LYS A 8 1.35 3.45 4.92
C LYS A 8 0.06 2.88 4.35
N ILE A 9 -0.17 1.60 4.60
CA ILE A 9 -1.41 0.96 4.20
C ILE A 9 -2.50 1.40 5.15
N SER A 10 -3.53 2.04 4.60
CA SER A 10 -4.66 2.50 5.40
C SER A 10 -5.87 1.58 5.28
N GLN A 11 -5.94 0.77 4.22
CA GLN A 11 -7.10 -0.08 4.00
C GLN A 11 -6.71 -1.24 3.09
N LEU A 12 -7.30 -2.40 3.34
CA LEU A 12 -7.13 -3.59 2.50
C LEU A 12 -8.48 -4.02 2.00
N ASP A 13 -8.55 -4.54 0.77
CA ASP A 13 -9.78 -5.16 0.29
C ASP A 13 -9.52 -6.62 -0.03
N ASP A 14 -10.59 -7.32 -0.45
CA ASP A 14 -10.55 -8.76 -0.64
C ASP A 14 -9.79 -9.18 -1.89
N ASN A 15 -9.45 -8.25 -2.76
CA ASN A 15 -8.76 -8.55 -4.02
C ASN A 15 -7.27 -8.31 -3.93
N ARG A 16 -6.72 -8.29 -2.71
CA ARG A 16 -5.31 -8.02 -2.46
C ARG A 16 -4.90 -6.64 -2.95
N LEU A 17 -5.83 -5.71 -2.94
CA LEU A 17 -5.53 -4.32 -3.22
C LEU A 17 -5.44 -3.58 -1.91
N ALA A 18 -4.43 -2.75 -1.79
CA ALA A 18 -4.22 -1.94 -0.61
C ALA A 18 -4.36 -0.48 -0.98
N THR A 19 -5.04 0.26 -0.12
CA THR A 19 -5.05 1.71 -0.22
C THR A 19 -3.92 2.22 0.65
N VAL A 20 -3.01 2.97 0.04
CA VAL A 20 -1.86 3.53 0.73
C VAL A 20 -1.92 5.04 0.65
N ASP A 21 -1.33 5.70 1.62
CA ASP A 21 -1.29 7.15 1.58
C ASP A 21 0.05 7.67 2.07
N VAL A 22 0.36 8.87 1.61
CA VAL A 22 1.50 9.64 2.06
C VAL A 22 1.16 11.11 1.86
N LEU A 23 1.29 11.89 2.90
CA LEU A 23 1.07 13.35 2.83
C LEU A 23 -0.30 13.70 2.23
N GLY A 24 -1.32 12.91 2.55
CA GLY A 24 -2.67 13.18 2.08
C GLY A 24 -2.99 12.67 0.68
N VAL A 25 -2.02 12.08 -0.01
CA VAL A 25 -2.25 11.47 -1.32
C VAL A 25 -2.49 9.98 -1.13
N THR A 26 -3.56 9.48 -1.73
CA THR A 26 -3.90 8.05 -1.63
C THR A 26 -3.77 7.37 -2.98
N ARG A 27 -3.39 6.10 -2.94
CA ARG A 27 -3.28 5.26 -4.13
C ARG A 27 -3.70 3.85 -3.79
N GLN A 28 -4.11 3.12 -4.81
CA GLN A 28 -4.35 1.69 -4.68
C GLN A 28 -3.20 0.93 -5.32
N ILE A 29 -2.71 -0.08 -4.62
CA ILE A 29 -1.63 -0.91 -5.11
C ILE A 29 -2.00 -2.37 -4.93
N SER A 30 -1.36 -3.22 -5.74
CA SER A 30 -1.52 -4.67 -5.62
C SER A 30 -0.53 -5.20 -4.59
N LEU A 31 -0.98 -6.16 -3.79
CA LEU A 31 -0.13 -6.84 -2.82
C LEU A 31 0.30 -8.22 -3.31
N ASP A 32 0.30 -8.43 -4.62
CA ASP A 32 0.66 -9.76 -5.16
C ASP A 32 2.07 -10.18 -4.74
N LEU A 33 2.98 -9.25 -4.61
CA LEU A 33 4.36 -9.55 -4.21
C LEU A 33 4.56 -9.51 -2.70
N THR A 34 3.61 -8.98 -1.96
CA THR A 34 3.70 -8.91 -0.50
C THR A 34 2.35 -9.24 0.12
N PRO A 35 1.87 -10.47 -0.08
CA PRO A 35 0.51 -10.80 0.35
C PRO A 35 0.30 -10.77 1.86
N GLN A 36 1.37 -10.78 2.63
CA GLN A 36 1.28 -10.75 4.09
C GLN A 36 1.17 -9.34 4.66
N ALA A 37 1.23 -8.30 3.83
CA ALA A 37 1.15 -6.94 4.33
C ALA A 37 -0.23 -6.65 4.92
N GLN A 38 -0.27 -5.85 5.96
CA GLN A 38 -1.48 -5.55 6.72
C GLN A 38 -1.64 -4.07 6.92
N VAL A 39 -2.87 -3.67 7.31
CA VAL A 39 -3.14 -2.28 7.66
C VAL A 39 -2.18 -1.82 8.74
N GLY A 40 -1.60 -0.66 8.54
CA GLY A 40 -0.59 -0.11 9.44
C GLY A 40 0.82 -0.38 8.99
N ASP A 41 1.02 -1.33 8.07
CA ASP A 41 2.35 -1.59 7.53
C ASP A 41 2.74 -0.51 6.54
N TYR A 42 4.05 -0.37 6.34
CA TYR A 42 4.59 0.51 5.30
C TYR A 42 5.08 -0.34 4.16
N VAL A 43 4.81 0.11 2.94
CA VAL A 43 5.27 -0.55 1.73
C VAL A 43 5.98 0.47 0.85
N LEU A 44 6.91 -0.02 0.06
CA LEU A 44 7.62 0.84 -0.89
C LEU A 44 6.88 0.83 -2.22
N VAL A 45 6.55 1.99 -2.67
CA VAL A 45 5.77 2.15 -3.90
C VAL A 45 6.58 2.87 -4.96
#